data_8ebc2c5131f02a8f5ce74b1304821a95
#
_entry.id   8ebc2c5131f02a8f5ce74b1304821a95
#
_cell.length_a   1.000
_cell.length_b   1.000
_cell.length_c   1.000
_cell.angle_alpha   90.00
_cell.angle_beta   90.00
_cell.angle_gamma   90.00
#
_symmetry.space_group_name_H-M   'P 1'
#
loop_
_entity.id
_entity.type
_entity.pdbx_description
1 polymer ?
#
loop_
_entity_poly.entity_id
_entity_poly.type
_entity_poly.pdbx_seq_one_letter_code
_entity_poly.pdbx_strand_id
1 'polypeptide(L)' 'MTESCTQFAIADKVREIDNLTEWWVLTLYPELNSVVCITTDESRSTRKTFKPHQLEIIEKMP' A
#
# COMPACT_ATOMS: atom_id res chain seq x y z
N MET A 1 -13.26 -14.70 3.31
CA MET A 1 -12.95 -13.65 4.30
C MET A 1 -12.37 -12.44 3.59
N THR A 2 -12.88 -11.27 3.90
CA THR A 2 -12.42 -10.04 3.23
C THR A 2 -11.24 -9.46 3.97
N GLU A 3 -10.19 -9.16 3.25
CA GLU A 3 -9.04 -8.48 3.86
C GLU A 3 -9.39 -7.05 4.21
N SER A 4 -8.78 -6.54 5.27
CA SER A 4 -9.02 -5.18 5.75
C SER A 4 -7.78 -4.33 5.54
N CYS A 5 -7.98 -3.07 5.15
CA CYS A 5 -6.88 -2.12 5.03
C CYS A 5 -6.18 -1.87 6.37
N THR A 6 -6.82 -2.20 7.49
CA THR A 6 -6.23 -2.00 8.81
C THR A 6 -5.07 -2.94 9.10
N GLN A 7 -4.84 -3.95 8.27
CA GLN A 7 -3.63 -4.76 8.40
C GLN A 7 -2.38 -4.01 7.96
N PHE A 8 -2.55 -2.90 7.23
CA PHE A 8 -1.44 -2.06 6.80
C PHE A 8 -1.28 -0.88 7.75
N ALA A 9 -0.07 -0.34 7.83
CA ALA A 9 0.23 0.86 8.60
C ALA A 9 0.98 1.85 7.73
N ILE A 10 0.87 3.13 8.06
CA ILE A 10 1.58 4.18 7.35
C ILE A 10 3.08 3.89 7.38
N ALA A 11 3.73 4.04 6.23
CA ALA A 11 5.15 3.79 6.00
C ALA A 11 5.52 2.32 5.84
N ASP A 12 4.56 1.39 5.90
CA ASP A 12 4.84 0.01 5.55
C ASP A 12 5.27 -0.06 4.08
N LYS A 13 6.20 -0.95 3.78
CA LYS A 13 6.57 -1.21 2.41
C LYS A 13 5.74 -2.38 1.89
N VAL A 14 5.10 -2.17 0.77
CA VAL A 14 4.19 -3.14 0.17
C VAL A 14 4.54 -3.36 -1.30
N ARG A 15 4.00 -4.40 -1.87
CA ARG A 15 4.23 -4.72 -3.26
C ARG A 15 2.90 -5.12 -3.91
N GLU A 16 2.69 -4.67 -5.15
CA GLU A 16 1.54 -5.13 -5.91
C GLU A 16 1.72 -6.60 -6.26
N ILE A 17 0.70 -7.39 -5.99
CA ILE A 17 0.76 -8.83 -6.23
C ILE A 17 0.88 -9.13 -7.71
N ASP A 18 0.16 -8.37 -8.54
CA ASP A 18 0.07 -8.65 -9.97
C ASP A 18 1.31 -8.26 -10.77
N ASN A 19 1.96 -7.16 -10.41
CA ASN A 19 3.09 -6.68 -11.22
C ASN A 19 4.37 -6.45 -10.44
N LEU A 20 4.38 -6.77 -9.15
CA LEU A 20 5.56 -6.73 -8.29
C LEU A 20 6.16 -5.33 -8.09
N THR A 21 5.41 -4.29 -8.40
CA THR A 21 5.84 -2.92 -8.14
C THR A 21 5.78 -2.65 -6.64
N GLU A 22 6.81 -2.04 -6.10
CA GLU A 22 6.91 -1.74 -4.67
C GLU A 22 6.40 -0.33 -4.37
N TRP A 23 5.73 -0.20 -3.24
CA TRP A 23 5.11 1.05 -2.81
C TRP A 23 5.29 1.22 -1.31
N TRP A 24 5.14 2.46 -0.84
CA TRP A 24 5.04 2.74 0.59
C TRP A 24 3.62 3.18 0.90
N VAL A 25 3.09 2.73 2.03
CA VAL A 25 1.76 3.14 2.46
C VAL A 25 1.80 4.58 2.94
N LEU A 26 1.02 5.44 2.30
CA LEU A 26 0.93 6.85 2.63
C LEU A 26 -0.19 7.11 3.63
N THR A 27 -1.36 6.54 3.39
CA THR A 27 -2.51 6.70 4.28
C THR A 27 -3.52 5.58 4.05
N LEU A 28 -4.45 5.45 4.97
CA LEU A 28 -5.51 4.47 4.91
C LEU A 28 -6.86 5.14 4.95
N TYR A 29 -7.82 4.59 4.23
CA TYR A 29 -9.21 5.01 4.29
C TYR A 29 -10.08 3.81 4.70
N PRO A 30 -10.23 3.56 6.00
CA PRO A 30 -10.97 2.39 6.47
C PRO A 30 -12.41 2.33 5.96
N GLU A 31 -13.05 3.48 5.82
CA GLU A 31 -14.44 3.58 5.35
C GLU A 31 -14.59 3.01 3.94
N LEU A 32 -13.56 3.15 3.13
CA LEU A 32 -13.53 2.66 1.75
C LEU A 32 -12.75 1.37 1.61
N ASN A 33 -12.19 0.90 2.72
CA ASN A 33 -11.28 -0.23 2.75
C ASN A 33 -10.18 -0.07 1.69
N SER A 34 -9.57 1.11 1.67
CA SER A 34 -8.59 1.49 0.65
C SER A 34 -7.25 1.87 1.27
N VAL A 35 -6.19 1.59 0.53
CA VAL A 35 -4.81 1.89 0.93
C VAL A 35 -4.23 2.82 -0.13
N VAL A 36 -3.85 4.03 0.27
CA VAL A 36 -3.21 4.97 -0.64
C VAL A 36 -1.70 4.80 -0.49
N CYS A 37 -1.05 4.49 -1.58
CA CYS A 37 0.38 4.22 -1.59
C CYS A 37 1.11 5.25 -2.44
N ILE A 38 2.38 5.43 -2.16
CA ILE A 38 3.25 6.31 -2.91
C ILE A 38 4.49 5.54 -3.31
N THR A 39 4.95 5.78 -4.52
CA THR A 39 6.23 5.28 -4.96
C THR A 39 7.12 6.47 -5.24
N THR A 40 8.39 6.36 -4.83
CA THR A 40 9.36 7.39 -5.13
C THR A 40 10.33 6.85 -6.15
N ASP A 41 10.24 7.39 -7.33
CA ASP A 41 11.25 7.21 -8.33
C ASP A 41 12.22 8.40 -8.22
N GLU A 42 13.37 8.34 -8.83
CA GLU A 42 14.42 9.34 -8.69
C GLU A 42 13.95 10.77 -8.97
N SER A 43 12.95 10.93 -9.82
CA SER A 43 12.47 12.24 -10.22
C SER A 43 11.01 12.49 -9.95
N ARG A 44 10.27 11.49 -9.47
CA ARG A 44 8.81 11.59 -9.33
C ARG A 44 8.28 10.82 -8.15
N SER A 45 7.23 11.37 -7.55
CA SER A 45 6.39 10.64 -6.60
C SER A 45 5.04 10.42 -7.26
N THR A 46 4.58 9.20 -7.27
CA THR A 46 3.28 8.83 -7.83
C THR A 46 2.43 8.21 -6.74
N ARG A 47 1.19 8.67 -6.62
CA ARG A 47 0.23 8.10 -5.66
C ARG A 47 -0.77 7.23 -6.39
N LYS A 48 -1.15 6.14 -5.75
CA LYS A 48 -2.16 5.26 -6.31
C LYS A 48 -2.93 4.61 -5.16
N THR A 49 -4.22 4.41 -5.35
CA THR A 49 -5.09 3.79 -4.36
C THR A 49 -5.29 2.33 -4.72
N PHE A 50 -5.12 1.46 -3.71
CA PHE A 50 -5.27 0.02 -3.86
C PHE A 50 -6.30 -0.51 -2.88
N LYS A 51 -6.83 -1.67 -3.18
CA LYS A 51 -7.56 -2.47 -2.20
C LYS A 51 -6.58 -3.42 -1.49
N PRO A 52 -6.86 -3.80 -0.24
CA PRO A 52 -5.92 -4.64 0.53
C PRO A 52 -5.51 -5.93 -0.17
N HIS A 53 -6.42 -6.55 -0.90
CA HIS A 53 -6.12 -7.82 -1.57
C HIS A 53 -5.14 -7.69 -2.74
N GLN A 54 -4.88 -6.46 -3.18
CA GLN A 54 -3.97 -6.20 -4.29
C GLN A 54 -2.51 -6.05 -3.85
N LEU A 55 -2.29 -6.01 -2.54
CA LEU A 55 -0.98 -5.72 -1.97
C LEU A 55 -0.53 -6.80 -1.00
N GLU A 56 0.77 -7.00 -0.92
CA GLU A 56 1.35 -7.80 0.16
C GLU A 56 2.40 -6.95 0.87
N ILE A 57 2.48 -7.13 2.19
CA ILE A 57 3.45 -6.39 3.01
C ILE A 57 4.79 -7.09 2.88
N ILE A 58 5.82 -6.34 2.47
CA ILE A 58 7.17 -6.89 2.37
C ILE A 58 8.08 -6.39 3.49
N GLU A 59 7.74 -5.25 4.11
CA GLU A 59 8.50 -4.75 5.24
C GLU A 59 7.59 -3.87 6.10
N LYS A 60 7.43 -4.24 7.36
CA LYS A 60 6.63 -3.45 8.29
C LYS A 60 7.50 -2.50 9.07
N MET A 61 7.00 -1.29 9.28
CA MET A 61 7.64 -0.36 10.20
C MET A 61 7.49 -0.86 11.64
N PRO A 62 8.58 -0.81 12.42
CA PRO A 62 8.53 -1.22 13.83
C PRO A 62 7.64 -0.32 14.69
#